data_4798c62ce29a27e94e4dbb007b63298a
#
_entry.id   4798c62ce29a27e94e4dbb007b63298a
#
_cell.length_a   1.000
_cell.length_b   1.000
_cell.length_c   1.000
_cell.angle_alpha   90.00
_cell.angle_beta   90.00
_cell.angle_gamma   90.00
#
_symmetry.space_group_name_H-M   'P 1'
#
loop_
_entity.id
_entity.type
_entity.pdbx_description
1 polymer ?
#
loop_
_entity_poly.entity_id
_entity_poly.type
_entity_poly.pdbx_seq_one_letter_code
_entity_poly.pdbx_strand_id
1 'polypeptide(L)'
;MTTPFFLGTASWTFPDWQRVFYPDGLADRDRLAWYATQCNSVEVNTSFYGLPAPATLVQWVESVPPGFTFSLKAPKLITHERRLADCKQESLAFLDVLRSLGDAVAPGLLQFPPSFTRAREGRILAGYLDWLAGELDGLALTVEVRSADLMTPAFARFLVERGMTLAAVERTGTDDFFAAWEEAAPPYLFLRLIGNDGEPLPNDREIQRPHEEILDLWAERI
;
A
#
# COMPACT_ATOMS: atom_id res chain seq x y z
N MET A 1 -25.50 2.94 -4.72
CA MET A 1 -24.53 3.17 -3.64
C MET A 1 -23.25 3.66 -4.31
N THR A 2 -22.72 4.79 -3.89
CA THR A 2 -21.43 5.27 -4.41
C THR A 2 -20.31 4.41 -3.83
N THR A 3 -19.41 3.91 -4.67
CA THR A 3 -18.21 3.19 -4.23
C THR A 3 -17.35 4.14 -3.38
N PRO A 4 -16.91 3.77 -2.18
CA PRO A 4 -16.03 4.62 -1.39
C PRO A 4 -14.70 4.82 -2.12
N PHE A 5 -14.23 6.08 -2.16
CA PHE A 5 -12.98 6.47 -2.78
C PHE A 5 -12.02 7.04 -1.73
N PHE A 6 -10.82 6.49 -1.68
CA PHE A 6 -9.77 6.90 -0.75
C PHE A 6 -8.58 7.45 -1.53
N LEU A 7 -8.14 8.64 -1.16
CA LEU A 7 -7.00 9.34 -1.77
C LEU A 7 -5.97 9.67 -0.70
N GLY A 8 -4.73 9.36 -0.97
CA GLY A 8 -3.63 9.66 -0.07
C GLY A 8 -2.27 9.54 -0.74
N THR A 9 -1.24 9.80 0.01
CA THR A 9 0.16 9.73 -0.40
C THR A 9 0.92 8.68 0.40
N ALA A 10 2.13 8.34 -0.03
CA ALA A 10 2.98 7.31 0.59
C ALA A 10 3.74 7.82 1.84
N SER A 11 3.29 8.86 2.47
CA SER A 11 3.65 9.44 3.77
C SER A 11 2.93 10.78 3.92
N TRP A 12 2.96 11.34 5.13
CA TRP A 12 2.60 12.75 5.40
C TRP A 12 3.80 13.56 5.94
N THR A 13 5.01 13.04 5.90
CA THR A 13 6.20 13.66 6.50
C THR A 13 7.32 13.90 5.49
N PHE A 14 6.99 14.48 4.34
CA PHE A 14 8.01 14.90 3.38
C PHE A 14 8.63 16.24 3.78
N PRO A 15 9.97 16.33 3.92
CA PRO A 15 10.63 17.57 4.32
C PRO A 15 10.35 18.76 3.40
N ASP A 16 10.25 18.50 2.11
CA ASP A 16 10.04 19.50 1.08
C ASP A 16 8.62 20.08 1.03
N TRP A 17 7.68 19.47 1.76
CA TRP A 17 6.30 19.94 1.82
C TRP A 17 6.09 21.14 2.74
N GLN A 18 7.10 21.51 3.50
CA GLN A 18 7.06 22.73 4.32
C GLN A 18 6.86 23.96 3.42
N ARG A 19 5.88 24.81 3.72
CA ARG A 19 5.49 26.03 2.97
C ARG A 19 4.93 25.79 1.56
N VAL A 20 4.81 24.54 1.13
CA VAL A 20 4.20 24.19 -0.16
C VAL A 20 2.85 23.52 0.07
N PHE A 21 2.87 22.39 0.78
CA PHE A 21 1.67 21.66 1.17
C PHE A 21 1.24 22.01 2.59
N TYR A 22 2.18 22.15 3.52
CA TYR A 22 1.91 22.57 4.89
C TYR A 22 2.01 24.09 5.07
N PRO A 23 1.12 24.71 5.88
CA PRO A 23 1.23 26.11 6.26
C PRO A 23 2.58 26.44 6.91
N ASP A 24 3.03 27.68 6.75
CA ASP A 24 4.24 28.12 7.43
C ASP A 24 4.06 28.07 8.95
N GLY A 25 5.06 27.54 9.65
CA GLY A 25 5.05 27.42 11.10
C GLY A 25 4.23 26.26 11.67
N LEU A 26 3.62 25.42 10.84
CA LEU A 26 2.92 24.22 11.34
C LEU A 26 3.92 23.26 12.02
N ALA A 27 3.65 22.93 13.28
CA ALA A 27 4.49 22.00 14.02
C ALA A 27 4.37 20.57 13.46
N ASP A 28 5.44 19.78 13.51
CA ASP A 28 5.48 18.42 12.97
C ASP A 28 4.38 17.52 13.55
N ARG A 29 4.08 17.67 14.84
CA ARG A 29 3.02 16.92 15.52
C ARG A 29 1.62 17.18 14.98
N ASP A 30 1.40 18.35 14.36
CA ASP A 30 0.10 18.78 13.87
C ASP A 30 -0.07 18.46 12.35
N ARG A 31 1.00 17.97 11.70
CA ARG A 31 0.99 17.68 10.26
C ARG A 31 -0.03 16.62 9.86
N LEU A 32 -0.19 15.57 10.66
CA LEU A 32 -1.16 14.51 10.33
C LEU A 32 -2.60 15.03 10.37
N ALA A 33 -2.94 15.81 11.40
CA ALA A 33 -4.26 16.44 11.52
C ALA A 33 -4.55 17.39 10.35
N TRP A 34 -3.55 18.18 9.94
CA TRP A 34 -3.69 19.05 8.78
C TRP A 34 -3.79 18.25 7.48
N TYR A 35 -2.95 17.21 7.28
CA TYR A 35 -2.99 16.31 6.13
C TYR A 35 -4.38 15.68 5.95
N ALA A 36 -5.00 15.26 7.03
CA ALA A 36 -6.33 14.66 7.04
C ALA A 36 -7.46 15.63 6.65
N THR A 37 -7.17 16.94 6.51
CA THR A 37 -8.11 17.89 5.91
C THR A 37 -8.04 17.93 4.38
N GLN A 38 -6.99 17.37 3.79
CA GLN A 38 -6.74 17.37 2.34
C GLN A 38 -6.94 15.98 1.71
N CYS A 39 -6.65 14.93 2.47
CA CYS A 39 -6.73 13.53 2.05
C CYS A 39 -7.59 12.75 3.04
N ASN A 40 -8.17 11.63 2.63
CA ASN A 40 -8.94 10.75 3.50
C ASN A 40 -8.27 9.39 3.77
N SER A 41 -7.03 9.23 3.29
CA SER A 41 -6.22 8.04 3.54
C SER A 41 -4.73 8.38 3.49
N VAL A 42 -3.90 7.50 4.02
CA VAL A 42 -2.44 7.58 3.89
C VAL A 42 -1.81 6.20 3.86
N GLU A 43 -0.79 6.01 3.01
CA GLU A 43 0.09 4.86 3.07
C GLU A 43 1.26 5.17 4.02
N VAL A 44 1.46 4.30 5.02
CA VAL A 44 2.49 4.48 6.05
C VAL A 44 3.73 3.67 5.65
N ASN A 45 4.69 4.30 4.98
CA ASN A 45 5.92 3.64 4.55
C ASN A 45 6.96 3.49 5.67
N THR A 46 6.85 4.22 6.76
CA THR A 46 7.78 4.07 7.91
C THR A 46 7.66 2.70 8.56
N SER A 47 6.51 2.05 8.52
CA SER A 47 6.28 0.68 8.99
C SER A 47 7.12 -0.37 8.26
N PHE A 48 7.62 -0.06 7.07
CA PHE A 48 8.58 -0.89 6.32
C PHE A 48 9.92 -1.06 7.05
N TYR A 49 10.34 -0.04 7.79
CA TYR A 49 11.59 -0.05 8.57
C TYR A 49 11.41 -0.54 10.00
N GLY A 50 10.21 -0.43 10.55
CA GLY A 50 9.85 -0.91 11.87
C GLY A 50 8.38 -0.64 12.19
N LEU A 51 7.76 -1.55 12.91
CA LEU A 51 6.36 -1.40 13.29
C LEU A 51 6.21 -0.25 14.30
N PRO A 52 5.16 0.58 14.16
CA PRO A 52 4.87 1.64 15.11
C PRO A 52 4.51 1.07 16.49
N ALA A 53 4.88 1.79 17.54
CA ALA A 53 4.48 1.44 18.89
C ALA A 53 2.95 1.65 19.09
N PRO A 54 2.29 0.90 19.99
CA PRO A 54 0.86 1.06 20.24
C PRO A 54 0.43 2.49 20.56
N ALA A 55 1.22 3.22 21.36
CA ALA A 55 0.94 4.62 21.69
C ALA A 55 0.97 5.53 20.45
N THR A 56 1.82 5.23 19.48
CA THR A 56 1.88 5.96 18.20
C THR A 56 0.62 5.74 17.37
N LEU A 57 0.10 4.51 17.33
CA LEU A 57 -1.14 4.19 16.61
C LEU A 57 -2.33 4.94 17.22
N VAL A 58 -2.43 4.97 18.55
CA VAL A 58 -3.47 5.75 19.26
C VAL A 58 -3.40 7.23 18.88
N GLN A 59 -2.20 7.82 18.93
CA GLN A 59 -2.01 9.23 18.52
C GLN A 59 -2.43 9.47 17.07
N TRP A 60 -2.12 8.57 16.15
CA TRP A 60 -2.53 8.73 14.75
C TRP A 60 -4.04 8.72 14.61
N VAL A 61 -4.71 7.73 15.20
CA VAL A 61 -6.17 7.61 15.12
C VAL A 61 -6.87 8.81 15.78
N GLU A 62 -6.36 9.31 16.91
CA GLU A 62 -6.90 10.49 17.60
C GLU A 62 -6.66 11.80 16.83
N SER A 63 -5.65 11.83 15.93
CA SER A 63 -5.28 13.03 15.17
C SER A 63 -6.09 13.23 13.90
N VAL A 64 -6.93 12.27 13.50
CA VAL A 64 -7.64 12.29 12.21
C VAL A 64 -9.15 12.23 12.41
N PRO A 65 -9.94 12.75 11.46
CA PRO A 65 -11.40 12.65 11.55
C PRO A 65 -11.90 11.21 11.34
N PRO A 66 -13.11 10.87 11.83
CA PRO A 66 -13.76 9.61 11.51
C PRO A 66 -13.83 9.38 10.00
N GLY A 67 -13.53 8.14 9.57
CA GLY A 67 -13.49 7.75 8.15
C GLY A 67 -12.14 7.96 7.46
N PHE A 68 -11.16 8.58 8.11
CA PHE A 68 -9.78 8.57 7.63
C PHE A 68 -9.14 7.19 7.85
N THR A 69 -8.32 6.73 6.89
CA THR A 69 -7.74 5.38 6.95
C THR A 69 -6.23 5.34 6.77
N PHE A 70 -5.58 4.34 7.38
CA PHE A 70 -4.14 4.09 7.31
C PHE A 70 -3.88 2.74 6.63
N SER A 71 -3.16 2.76 5.51
CA SER A 71 -2.58 1.57 4.89
C SER A 71 -1.12 1.43 5.31
N LEU A 72 -0.77 0.36 6.01
CA LEU A 72 0.59 0.14 6.46
C LEU A 72 1.32 -0.81 5.51
N LYS A 73 2.55 -0.47 5.18
CA LYS A 73 3.44 -1.34 4.42
C LYS A 73 4.13 -2.34 5.34
N ALA A 74 4.08 -3.62 4.97
CA ALA A 74 4.71 -4.68 5.73
C ALA A 74 6.23 -4.46 5.88
N PRO A 75 6.82 -4.83 7.02
CA PRO A 75 8.25 -4.69 7.27
C PRO A 75 9.12 -5.32 6.19
N LYS A 76 10.23 -4.65 5.85
CA LYS A 76 11.22 -5.14 4.87
C LYS A 76 11.77 -6.52 5.23
N LEU A 77 11.83 -6.83 6.52
CA LEU A 77 12.25 -8.12 7.04
C LEU A 77 11.44 -9.27 6.41
N ILE A 78 10.11 -9.08 6.27
CA ILE A 78 9.20 -10.09 5.72
C ILE A 78 9.41 -10.25 4.22
N THR A 79 9.34 -9.14 3.48
CA THR A 79 9.22 -9.15 2.02
C THR A 79 10.56 -9.08 1.27
N HIS A 80 11.56 -8.41 1.83
CA HIS A 80 12.84 -8.12 1.17
C HIS A 80 14.02 -8.91 1.74
N GLU A 81 14.13 -8.98 3.06
CA GLU A 81 15.29 -9.62 3.72
C GLU A 81 15.10 -11.13 3.82
N ARG A 82 14.07 -11.59 4.52
CA ARG A 82 13.76 -13.03 4.65
C ARG A 82 12.99 -13.61 3.47
N ARG A 83 12.42 -12.77 2.63
CA ARG A 83 11.69 -13.20 1.43
C ARG A 83 10.70 -14.32 1.74
N LEU A 84 9.90 -14.09 2.79
CA LEU A 84 8.87 -14.97 3.34
C LEU A 84 9.39 -16.22 4.09
N ALA A 85 10.70 -16.41 4.21
CA ALA A 85 11.25 -17.51 4.99
C ALA A 85 11.26 -17.19 6.49
N ASP A 86 10.74 -18.10 7.31
CA ASP A 86 10.78 -18.04 8.79
C ASP A 86 10.35 -16.67 9.39
N CYS A 87 9.31 -16.05 8.81
CA CYS A 87 8.84 -14.71 9.23
C CYS A 87 7.39 -14.69 9.73
N LYS A 88 6.85 -15.85 10.15
CA LYS A 88 5.46 -15.94 10.60
C LYS A 88 5.18 -15.07 11.83
N GLN A 89 6.09 -15.02 12.79
CA GLN A 89 5.91 -14.21 14.00
C GLN A 89 5.88 -12.71 13.68
N GLU A 90 6.78 -12.24 12.82
CA GLU A 90 6.82 -10.85 12.36
C GLU A 90 5.57 -10.49 11.54
N SER A 91 5.05 -11.45 10.79
CA SER A 91 3.81 -11.28 10.03
C SER A 91 2.60 -11.16 10.96
N LEU A 92 2.50 -11.99 11.99
CA LEU A 92 1.45 -11.86 13.02
C LEU A 92 1.55 -10.52 13.75
N ALA A 93 2.74 -10.10 14.13
CA ALA A 93 2.93 -8.78 14.73
C ALA A 93 2.49 -7.63 13.81
N PHE A 94 2.73 -7.75 12.50
CA PHE A 94 2.22 -6.78 11.52
C PHE A 94 0.68 -6.79 11.45
N LEU A 95 0.05 -7.96 11.44
CA LEU A 95 -1.43 -8.06 11.47
C LEU A 95 -2.02 -7.48 12.76
N ASP A 96 -1.37 -7.69 13.91
CA ASP A 96 -1.80 -7.12 15.19
C ASP A 96 -1.73 -5.59 15.20
N VAL A 97 -0.72 -5.01 14.55
CA VAL A 97 -0.62 -3.56 14.34
C VAL A 97 -1.77 -3.07 13.46
N LEU A 98 -2.11 -3.77 12.37
CA LEU A 98 -3.27 -3.43 11.54
C LEU A 98 -4.57 -3.48 12.33
N ARG A 99 -4.81 -4.53 13.13
CA ARG A 99 -6.00 -4.66 14.00
C ARG A 99 -6.11 -3.52 15.01
N SER A 100 -4.98 -3.05 15.52
CA SER A 100 -4.93 -1.96 16.50
C SER A 100 -5.41 -0.60 15.96
N LEU A 101 -5.52 -0.44 14.64
CA LEU A 101 -6.09 0.76 14.01
C LEU A 101 -7.63 0.79 14.05
N GLY A 102 -8.29 -0.35 14.36
CA GLY A 102 -9.75 -0.42 14.42
C GLY A 102 -10.41 0.03 13.11
N ASP A 103 -11.39 0.93 13.19
CA ASP A 103 -12.12 1.45 12.03
C ASP A 103 -11.25 2.30 11.08
N ALA A 104 -10.06 2.71 11.51
CA ALA A 104 -9.13 3.48 10.69
C ALA A 104 -8.18 2.58 9.86
N VAL A 105 -8.37 1.25 9.85
CA VAL A 105 -7.53 0.36 9.04
C VAL A 105 -7.93 0.39 7.57
N ALA A 106 -6.98 0.64 6.68
CA ALA A 106 -7.05 0.36 5.25
C ALA A 106 -6.33 -0.96 4.93
N PRO A 107 -6.43 -1.50 3.70
CA PRO A 107 -5.70 -2.70 3.33
C PRO A 107 -4.20 -2.58 3.61
N GLY A 108 -3.63 -3.56 4.33
CA GLY A 108 -2.19 -3.63 4.52
C GLY A 108 -1.48 -3.99 3.20
N LEU A 109 -0.24 -3.52 3.02
CA LEU A 109 0.51 -3.67 1.77
C LEU A 109 1.71 -4.61 1.93
N LEU A 110 1.68 -5.76 1.24
CA LEU A 110 2.81 -6.67 1.05
C LEU A 110 3.50 -6.36 -0.29
N GLN A 111 4.52 -5.51 -0.29
CA GLN A 111 5.25 -5.15 -1.51
C GLN A 111 6.54 -5.96 -1.63
N PHE A 112 6.72 -6.64 -2.77
CA PHE A 112 7.90 -7.43 -3.09
C PHE A 112 8.85 -6.68 -4.03
N PRO A 113 10.18 -6.90 -3.91
CA PRO A 113 11.16 -6.26 -4.80
C PRO A 113 11.12 -6.85 -6.21
N PRO A 114 11.64 -6.15 -7.24
CA PRO A 114 11.70 -6.67 -8.62
C PRO A 114 12.42 -8.00 -8.76
N SER A 115 13.38 -8.28 -7.88
CA SER A 115 14.11 -9.55 -7.84
C SER A 115 13.31 -10.73 -7.28
N PHE A 116 12.11 -10.49 -6.74
CA PHE A 116 11.21 -11.52 -6.24
C PHE A 116 10.37 -12.04 -7.42
N THR A 117 10.65 -13.25 -7.87
CA THR A 117 10.08 -13.81 -9.10
C THR A 117 9.33 -15.11 -8.83
N ARG A 118 8.37 -15.43 -9.69
CA ARG A 118 7.66 -16.71 -9.62
C ARG A 118 8.61 -17.90 -9.75
N ALA A 119 9.60 -17.78 -10.63
CA ALA A 119 10.57 -18.86 -10.89
C ALA A 119 11.39 -19.21 -9.63
N ARG A 120 11.74 -18.21 -8.81
CA ARG A 120 12.58 -18.40 -7.62
C ARG A 120 11.77 -18.65 -6.36
N GLU A 121 10.75 -17.83 -6.13
CA GLU A 121 10.02 -17.81 -4.86
C GLU A 121 8.56 -18.28 -4.96
N GLY A 122 8.07 -18.69 -6.13
CA GLY A 122 6.66 -19.02 -6.33
C GLY A 122 6.11 -20.05 -5.35
N ARG A 123 6.90 -21.06 -4.98
CA ARG A 123 6.47 -22.09 -4.01
C ARG A 123 6.36 -21.54 -2.58
N ILE A 124 7.35 -20.77 -2.13
CA ILE A 124 7.31 -20.17 -0.79
C ILE A 124 6.22 -19.11 -0.71
N LEU A 125 6.03 -18.33 -1.79
CA LEU A 125 4.97 -17.33 -1.89
C LEU A 125 3.59 -17.98 -1.73
N ALA A 126 3.30 -19.02 -2.49
CA ALA A 126 2.02 -19.71 -2.42
C ALA A 126 1.75 -20.27 -1.00
N GLY A 127 2.69 -21.01 -0.44
CA GLY A 127 2.54 -21.58 0.91
C GLY A 127 2.44 -20.52 2.01
N TYR A 128 3.15 -19.39 1.86
CA TYR A 128 3.05 -18.28 2.81
C TYR A 128 1.68 -17.59 2.71
N LEU A 129 1.18 -17.31 1.50
CA LEU A 129 -0.13 -16.66 1.31
C LEU A 129 -1.29 -17.60 1.70
N ASP A 130 -1.17 -18.91 1.50
CA ASP A 130 -2.13 -19.91 2.01
C ASP A 130 -2.22 -19.85 3.54
N TRP A 131 -1.08 -19.82 4.22
CA TRP A 131 -1.05 -19.69 5.67
C TRP A 131 -1.60 -18.33 6.12
N LEU A 132 -1.15 -17.23 5.50
CA LEU A 132 -1.52 -15.88 5.89
C LEU A 132 -3.03 -15.62 5.74
N ALA A 133 -3.68 -16.24 4.74
CA ALA A 133 -5.12 -16.15 4.54
C ALA A 133 -5.91 -16.63 5.77
N GLY A 134 -5.41 -17.65 6.47
CA GLY A 134 -6.02 -18.14 7.72
C GLY A 134 -5.85 -17.20 8.92
N GLU A 135 -4.94 -16.25 8.84
CA GLU A 135 -4.63 -15.31 9.93
C GLU A 135 -5.28 -13.92 9.74
N LEU A 136 -5.93 -13.66 8.60
CA LEU A 136 -6.45 -12.31 8.28
C LEU A 136 -7.57 -11.86 9.22
N ASP A 137 -8.48 -12.72 9.60
CA ASP A 137 -9.60 -12.43 10.50
C ASP A 137 -10.32 -11.10 10.14
N GLY A 138 -10.74 -10.98 8.89
CA GLY A 138 -11.42 -9.80 8.36
C GLY A 138 -10.53 -8.65 7.90
N LEU A 139 -9.22 -8.70 8.13
CA LEU A 139 -8.29 -7.72 7.58
C LEU A 139 -8.17 -7.87 6.06
N ALA A 140 -8.12 -6.74 5.36
CA ALA A 140 -7.80 -6.70 3.94
C ALA A 140 -6.28 -6.55 3.73
N LEU A 141 -5.72 -7.33 2.80
CA LEU A 141 -4.33 -7.21 2.39
C LEU A 141 -4.22 -7.05 0.87
N THR A 142 -3.30 -6.19 0.49
CA THR A 142 -2.91 -5.97 -0.91
C THR A 142 -1.50 -6.49 -1.14
N VAL A 143 -1.31 -7.21 -2.23
CA VAL A 143 -0.02 -7.75 -2.64
C VAL A 143 0.49 -6.99 -3.86
N GLU A 144 1.63 -6.34 -3.75
CA GLU A 144 2.32 -5.70 -4.88
C GLU A 144 3.49 -6.56 -5.34
N VAL A 145 3.48 -6.92 -6.60
CA VAL A 145 4.59 -7.57 -7.29
C VAL A 145 5.17 -6.66 -8.35
N ARG A 146 6.46 -6.76 -8.60
CA ARG A 146 7.19 -5.96 -9.59
C ARG A 146 7.83 -6.82 -10.68
N SER A 147 7.62 -8.13 -10.62
CA SER A 147 8.08 -9.09 -11.60
C SER A 147 6.93 -9.45 -12.54
N ALA A 148 7.15 -9.34 -13.84
CA ALA A 148 6.14 -9.62 -14.87
C ALA A 148 5.63 -11.07 -14.83
N ASP A 149 6.44 -12.04 -14.36
CA ASP A 149 6.05 -13.44 -14.27
C ASP A 149 5.04 -13.74 -13.13
N LEU A 150 4.81 -12.77 -12.25
CA LEU A 150 3.77 -12.79 -11.22
C LEU A 150 2.54 -11.91 -11.56
N MET A 151 2.67 -10.98 -12.50
CA MET A 151 1.55 -10.15 -12.96
C MET A 151 0.67 -10.92 -13.94
N THR A 152 -0.14 -11.84 -13.42
CA THR A 152 -0.96 -12.75 -14.23
C THR A 152 -2.38 -12.86 -13.67
N PRO A 153 -3.41 -13.11 -14.54
CA PRO A 153 -4.78 -13.38 -14.09
C PRO A 153 -4.85 -14.54 -13.08
N ALA A 154 -4.04 -15.58 -13.28
CA ALA A 154 -3.99 -16.71 -12.36
C ALA A 154 -3.50 -16.33 -10.96
N PHE A 155 -2.52 -15.43 -10.85
CA PHE A 155 -2.05 -14.95 -9.55
C PHE A 155 -3.07 -13.99 -8.91
N ALA A 156 -3.72 -13.13 -9.69
CA ALA A 156 -4.78 -12.26 -9.18
C ALA A 156 -5.94 -13.09 -8.60
N ARG A 157 -6.42 -14.13 -9.31
CA ARG A 157 -7.43 -15.06 -8.79
C ARG A 157 -6.97 -15.77 -7.52
N PHE A 158 -5.72 -16.27 -7.53
CA PHE A 158 -5.13 -16.93 -6.36
C PHE A 158 -5.17 -16.04 -5.11
N LEU A 159 -4.95 -14.73 -5.26
CA LEU A 159 -5.05 -13.76 -4.16
C LEU A 159 -6.50 -13.55 -3.71
N VAL A 160 -7.43 -13.35 -4.66
CA VAL A 160 -8.85 -13.11 -4.36
C VAL A 160 -9.48 -14.29 -3.61
N GLU A 161 -9.17 -15.52 -4.01
CA GLU A 161 -9.61 -16.75 -3.32
C GLU A 161 -9.13 -16.81 -1.85
N ARG A 162 -8.12 -16.01 -1.49
CA ARG A 162 -7.53 -15.89 -0.14
C ARG A 162 -7.87 -14.59 0.58
N GLY A 163 -8.85 -13.84 0.07
CA GLY A 163 -9.26 -12.56 0.66
C GLY A 163 -8.24 -11.42 0.47
N MET A 164 -7.34 -11.55 -0.51
CA MET A 164 -6.31 -10.56 -0.83
C MET A 164 -6.54 -9.97 -2.21
N THR A 165 -5.88 -8.84 -2.51
CA THR A 165 -5.99 -8.14 -3.80
C THR A 165 -4.61 -7.88 -4.40
N LEU A 166 -4.50 -7.99 -5.71
CA LEU A 166 -3.31 -7.58 -6.46
C LEU A 166 -3.30 -6.05 -6.60
N ALA A 167 -2.20 -5.40 -6.19
CA ALA A 167 -2.04 -3.96 -6.37
C ALA A 167 -1.88 -3.59 -7.85
N ALA A 168 -2.56 -2.53 -8.26
CA ALA A 168 -2.28 -1.83 -9.49
C ALA A 168 -1.10 -0.87 -9.28
N VAL A 169 -0.10 -0.95 -10.14
CA VAL A 169 1.07 -0.09 -10.08
C VAL A 169 1.30 0.51 -11.46
N GLU A 170 1.53 1.80 -11.53
CA GLU A 170 1.74 2.53 -12.78
C GLU A 170 2.75 1.88 -13.75
N ARG A 171 3.76 1.16 -13.21
CA ARG A 171 4.83 0.51 -14.00
C ARG A 171 4.45 -0.83 -14.61
N THR A 172 3.45 -1.48 -14.09
CA THR A 172 2.89 -2.66 -14.75
C THR A 172 2.02 -2.16 -15.86
N GLY A 173 2.25 -2.61 -17.09
CA GLY A 173 1.43 -2.20 -18.23
C GLY A 173 -0.05 -2.26 -17.85
N THR A 174 -0.76 -1.15 -18.05
CA THR A 174 -2.16 -1.01 -17.63
C THR A 174 -3.04 -2.13 -18.18
N ASP A 175 -2.82 -2.56 -19.41
CA ASP A 175 -3.62 -3.60 -20.05
C ASP A 175 -3.42 -4.97 -19.40
N ASP A 176 -2.19 -5.35 -19.05
CA ASP A 176 -1.90 -6.62 -18.36
C ASP A 176 -2.52 -6.65 -16.97
N PHE A 177 -2.45 -5.51 -16.25
CA PHE A 177 -3.08 -5.39 -14.94
C PHE A 177 -4.61 -5.51 -15.04
N PHE A 178 -5.24 -4.74 -15.95
CA PHE A 178 -6.70 -4.75 -16.06
C PHE A 178 -7.23 -6.12 -16.47
N ALA A 179 -6.59 -6.81 -17.40
CA ALA A 179 -6.96 -8.18 -17.76
C ALA A 179 -6.91 -9.11 -16.54
N ALA A 180 -5.86 -9.02 -15.72
CA ALA A 180 -5.72 -9.80 -14.51
C ALA A 180 -6.76 -9.43 -13.44
N TRP A 181 -7.04 -8.13 -13.29
CA TRP A 181 -7.97 -7.60 -12.30
C TRP A 181 -9.42 -7.91 -12.65
N GLU A 182 -9.84 -7.67 -13.90
CA GLU A 182 -11.20 -7.97 -14.37
C GLU A 182 -11.53 -9.46 -14.26
N GLU A 183 -10.59 -10.33 -14.62
CA GLU A 183 -10.79 -11.77 -14.53
C GLU A 183 -10.87 -12.27 -13.08
N ALA A 184 -10.14 -11.65 -12.15
CA ALA A 184 -10.14 -12.02 -10.74
C ALA A 184 -11.32 -11.41 -9.95
N ALA A 185 -11.89 -10.30 -10.42
CA ALA A 185 -12.98 -9.55 -9.76
C ALA A 185 -12.74 -9.28 -8.25
N PRO A 186 -11.65 -8.60 -7.88
CA PRO A 186 -11.34 -8.35 -6.48
C PRO A 186 -12.36 -7.39 -5.83
N PRO A 187 -12.50 -7.40 -4.50
CA PRO A 187 -13.48 -6.59 -3.80
C PRO A 187 -13.15 -5.09 -3.79
N TYR A 188 -11.93 -4.70 -4.11
CA TYR A 188 -11.48 -3.31 -4.21
C TYR A 188 -10.29 -3.16 -5.16
N LEU A 189 -10.09 -1.96 -5.67
CA LEU A 189 -8.89 -1.55 -6.38
C LEU A 189 -7.94 -0.84 -5.41
N PHE A 190 -6.67 -1.25 -5.39
CA PHE A 190 -5.59 -0.55 -4.70
C PHE A 190 -4.57 -0.08 -5.74
N LEU A 191 -4.62 1.21 -6.06
CA LEU A 191 -3.78 1.83 -7.08
C LEU A 191 -2.61 2.58 -6.44
N ARG A 192 -1.39 2.37 -6.95
CA ARG A 192 -0.19 3.09 -6.53
C ARG A 192 0.47 3.77 -7.73
N LEU A 193 0.47 5.08 -7.72
CA LEU A 193 1.18 5.92 -8.68
C LEU A 193 2.54 6.29 -8.04
N ILE A 194 3.57 5.53 -8.35
CA ILE A 194 4.88 5.59 -7.66
C ILE A 194 6.00 6.19 -8.50
N GLY A 195 5.70 6.58 -9.74
CA GLY A 195 6.70 7.13 -10.67
C GLY A 195 7.81 6.14 -11.04
N ASN A 196 8.90 6.63 -11.61
CA ASN A 196 10.03 5.82 -12.07
C ASN A 196 11.18 5.84 -11.06
N ASP A 197 11.53 4.68 -10.44
CA ASP A 197 12.66 4.56 -9.49
C ASP A 197 14.05 4.81 -10.14
N GLY A 198 14.14 4.72 -11.46
CA GLY A 198 15.40 4.95 -12.19
C GLY A 198 15.80 6.42 -12.32
N GLU A 199 14.88 7.32 -12.02
CA GLU A 199 15.08 8.76 -12.16
C GLU A 199 14.52 9.50 -10.94
N PRO A 200 15.32 9.62 -9.85
CA PRO A 200 14.88 10.31 -8.66
C PRO A 200 14.52 11.76 -8.98
N LEU A 201 13.42 12.23 -8.40
CA LEU A 201 13.03 13.63 -8.51
C LEU A 201 13.96 14.48 -7.63
N PRO A 202 14.32 15.70 -8.07
CA PRO A 202 15.22 16.57 -7.32
C PRO A 202 14.61 17.08 -6.01
N ASN A 203 13.28 17.16 -5.91
CA ASN A 203 12.54 17.56 -4.70
C ASN A 203 11.05 17.16 -4.81
N ASP A 204 10.33 17.31 -3.71
CA ASP A 204 8.88 17.06 -3.61
C ASP A 204 8.05 18.36 -3.50
N ARG A 205 8.57 19.50 -4.00
CA ARG A 205 7.93 20.82 -3.86
C ARG A 205 6.95 21.18 -4.95
N GLU A 206 7.12 20.57 -6.11
CA GLU A 206 6.34 20.88 -7.31
C GLU A 206 6.16 19.63 -8.18
N ILE A 207 5.16 19.66 -9.06
CA ILE A 207 4.97 18.63 -10.08
C ILE A 207 6.10 18.75 -11.08
N GLN A 208 7.01 17.79 -11.11
CA GLN A 208 8.19 17.80 -11.97
C GLN A 208 7.99 17.03 -13.26
N ARG A 209 7.01 16.13 -13.27
CA ARG A 209 6.59 15.38 -14.46
C ARG A 209 5.09 15.39 -14.52
N PRO A 210 4.49 15.90 -15.60
CA PRO A 210 3.06 15.79 -15.80
C PRO A 210 2.68 14.31 -15.96
N HIS A 211 1.59 13.91 -15.33
CA HIS A 211 1.06 12.54 -15.37
C HIS A 211 -0.40 12.52 -15.82
N GLU A 212 -0.90 13.60 -16.41
CA GLU A 212 -2.28 13.76 -16.82
C GLU A 212 -2.74 12.62 -17.72
N GLU A 213 -1.95 12.23 -18.72
CA GLU A 213 -2.29 11.15 -19.65
C GLU A 213 -2.46 9.79 -18.92
N ILE A 214 -1.61 9.52 -17.93
CA ILE A 214 -1.70 8.30 -17.12
C ILE A 214 -2.89 8.36 -16.18
N LEU A 215 -3.13 9.52 -15.57
CA LEU A 215 -4.29 9.72 -14.69
C LEU A 215 -5.61 9.59 -15.47
N ASP A 216 -5.68 10.16 -16.66
CA ASP A 216 -6.84 10.05 -17.55
C ASP A 216 -7.09 8.58 -17.94
N LEU A 217 -6.03 7.84 -18.31
CA LEU A 217 -6.12 6.42 -18.62
C LEU A 217 -6.67 5.59 -17.45
N TRP A 218 -6.22 5.87 -16.23
CA TRP A 218 -6.75 5.21 -15.05
C TRP A 218 -8.18 5.63 -14.73
N ALA A 219 -8.50 6.94 -14.88
CA ALA A 219 -9.84 7.47 -14.64
C ALA A 219 -10.90 6.89 -15.61
N GLU A 220 -10.52 6.62 -16.86
CA GLU A 220 -11.40 5.97 -17.84
C GLU A 220 -11.68 4.49 -17.54
N ARG A 221 -10.84 3.84 -16.75
CA ARG A 221 -10.87 2.39 -16.46
C ARG A 221 -11.46 2.04 -15.10
N ILE A 222 -11.57 3.00 -14.18
CA ILE A 222 -12.11 2.84 -12.83
C ILE A 222 -13.57 3.28 -12.78
#